data_5ae15b1fa26d580d00bc8bb863341028
#
_entry.id   5ae15b1fa26d580d00bc8bb863341028
#
_cell.length_a   1.000
_cell.length_b   1.000
_cell.length_c   1.000
_cell.angle_alpha   90.00
_cell.angle_beta   90.00
_cell.angle_gamma   90.00
#
_symmetry.space_group_name_H-M   'P 1'
#
loop_
_entity.id
_entity.type
_entity.pdbx_description
1 polymer ?
#
loop_
_entity_poly.entity_id
_entity_poly.type
_entity_poly.pdbx_seq_one_letter_code
_entity_poly.pdbx_strand_id
1 'polypeptide(L)'
;MRQTAIKILTSAFSLAAVIGALVMTSFPATAADAAGSVIEKGKAVSFDRKLGNCLACHAIEDGTLPGNIGPPLVAMQLRFPDKAKLRAQIWDATVANPSSIMIPFGRHRVLTEEQIDQVVEYIYTL
;
A
#
# COMPACT_ATOMS: atom_id res chain seq x y z
N MET A 1 -40.10 -0.66 82.48
CA MET A 1 -41.03 0.14 81.69
C MET A 1 -40.26 1.24 80.99
N ARG A 2 -40.05 1.16 79.81
CA ARG A 2 -39.73 2.11 78.71
C ARG A 2 -38.92 1.40 77.63
N GLN A 3 -39.64 1.06 76.59
CA GLN A 3 -39.02 0.51 75.36
C GLN A 3 -38.43 1.68 74.54
N THR A 4 -37.18 1.65 74.35
CA THR A 4 -36.49 2.57 73.42
C THR A 4 -36.34 1.87 72.08
N ALA A 5 -37.12 2.27 71.08
CA ALA A 5 -37.04 1.79 69.73
C ALA A 5 -35.81 2.37 69.05
N ILE A 6 -34.89 1.51 68.66
CA ILE A 6 -33.74 1.86 67.81
C ILE A 6 -34.20 1.85 66.35
N LYS A 7 -34.25 3.02 65.73
CA LYS A 7 -34.48 3.18 64.30
C LYS A 7 -33.15 2.87 63.54
N ILE A 8 -33.14 1.75 62.86
CA ILE A 8 -32.05 1.42 61.96
C ILE A 8 -32.29 2.17 60.64
N LEU A 9 -31.46 3.20 60.36
CA LEU A 9 -31.41 3.85 59.08
C LEU A 9 -30.63 2.92 58.09
N THR A 10 -31.34 2.32 57.17
CA THR A 10 -30.73 1.63 56.05
C THR A 10 -30.35 2.65 54.98
N SER A 11 -29.07 2.97 54.93
CA SER A 11 -28.50 3.76 53.83
C SER A 11 -28.43 2.90 52.58
N ALA A 12 -29.26 3.18 51.59
CA ALA A 12 -29.16 2.59 50.27
C ALA A 12 -27.97 3.23 49.54
N PHE A 13 -26.88 2.49 49.38
CA PHE A 13 -25.79 2.85 48.50
C PHE A 13 -26.23 2.57 47.06
N SER A 14 -26.59 3.62 46.35
CA SER A 14 -26.80 3.54 44.89
C SER A 14 -25.43 3.45 44.19
N LEU A 15 -25.08 2.25 43.74
CA LEU A 15 -23.94 2.03 42.89
C LEU A 15 -24.30 2.49 41.47
N ALA A 16 -23.94 3.72 41.13
CA ALA A 16 -24.04 4.21 39.75
C ALA A 16 -22.94 3.53 38.92
N ALA A 17 -23.31 2.51 38.14
CA ALA A 17 -22.44 1.90 37.15
C ALA A 17 -22.23 2.89 36.02
N VAL A 18 -21.07 3.54 35.99
CA VAL A 18 -20.60 4.32 34.82
C VAL A 18 -20.17 3.34 33.75
N ILE A 19 -21.08 3.00 32.85
CA ILE A 19 -20.74 2.30 31.62
C ILE A 19 -20.07 3.33 30.74
N GLY A 20 -18.72 3.37 30.77
CA GLY A 20 -17.92 4.12 29.83
C GLY A 20 -18.03 3.45 28.48
N ALA A 21 -18.89 3.95 27.59
CA ALA A 21 -18.90 3.58 26.20
C ALA A 21 -17.57 4.05 25.58
N LEU A 22 -16.65 3.10 25.36
CA LEU A 22 -15.47 3.32 24.53
C LEU A 22 -16.00 3.53 23.11
N VAL A 23 -16.24 4.77 22.73
CA VAL A 23 -16.48 5.14 21.34
C VAL A 23 -15.14 4.95 20.64
N MET A 24 -14.94 3.80 20.01
CA MET A 24 -13.86 3.60 19.06
C MET A 24 -14.12 4.52 17.85
N THR A 25 -13.57 5.72 17.88
CA THR A 25 -13.55 6.59 16.72
C THR A 25 -12.61 5.95 15.68
N SER A 26 -13.19 5.16 14.78
CA SER A 26 -12.49 4.71 13.59
C SER A 26 -12.24 5.95 12.73
N PHE A 27 -11.01 6.47 12.74
CA PHE A 27 -10.63 7.49 11.77
C PHE A 27 -10.61 6.83 10.40
N PRO A 28 -11.37 7.32 9.42
CA PRO A 28 -11.22 6.81 8.06
C PRO A 28 -9.81 7.10 7.59
N ALA A 29 -9.09 6.07 7.12
CA ALA A 29 -7.80 6.26 6.46
C ALA A 29 -7.99 7.25 5.32
N THR A 30 -7.16 8.28 5.27
CA THR A 30 -7.26 9.28 4.22
C THR A 30 -6.83 8.68 2.88
N ALA A 31 -7.34 9.20 1.77
CA ALA A 31 -6.92 8.74 0.44
C ALA A 31 -5.40 8.89 0.24
N ALA A 32 -4.76 9.85 0.90
CA ALA A 32 -3.32 10.06 0.87
C ALA A 32 -2.56 8.90 1.56
N ASP A 33 -3.04 8.40 2.71
CA ASP A 33 -2.43 7.27 3.40
C ASP A 33 -2.56 5.99 2.58
N ALA A 34 -3.71 5.79 1.94
CA ALA A 34 -3.93 4.65 1.05
C ALA A 34 -3.01 4.69 -0.18
N ALA A 35 -2.84 5.87 -0.79
CA ALA A 35 -1.94 6.07 -1.93
C ALA A 35 -0.48 5.84 -1.53
N GLY A 36 -0.02 6.38 -0.38
CA GLY A 36 1.31 6.13 0.16
C GLY A 36 1.58 4.64 0.37
N SER A 37 0.63 3.92 0.96
CA SER A 37 0.75 2.47 1.15
C SER A 37 0.86 1.70 -0.18
N VAL A 38 0.15 2.11 -1.23
CA VAL A 38 0.23 1.46 -2.57
C VAL A 38 1.59 1.71 -3.21
N ILE A 39 2.12 2.93 -3.15
CA ILE A 39 3.44 3.28 -3.68
C ILE A 39 4.55 2.49 -2.97
N GLU A 40 4.50 2.38 -1.64
CA GLU A 40 5.47 1.59 -0.87
C GLU A 40 5.44 0.11 -1.25
N LYS A 41 4.26 -0.47 -1.41
CA LYS A 41 4.11 -1.85 -1.91
C LYS A 41 4.68 -2.01 -3.31
N GLY A 42 4.39 -1.08 -4.20
CA GLY A 42 4.93 -1.07 -5.56
C GLY A 42 6.45 -0.99 -5.58
N LYS A 43 7.04 -0.14 -4.73
CA LYS A 43 8.49 -0.07 -4.54
C LYS A 43 9.05 -1.41 -4.06
N ALA A 44 8.46 -2.01 -3.03
CA ALA A 44 8.87 -3.29 -2.50
C ALA A 44 8.85 -4.39 -3.57
N VAL A 45 7.76 -4.51 -4.33
CA VAL A 45 7.65 -5.47 -5.45
C VAL A 45 8.72 -5.20 -6.53
N SER A 46 8.97 -3.93 -6.87
CA SER A 46 9.95 -3.54 -7.89
C SER A 46 11.38 -3.92 -7.51
N PHE A 47 11.71 -3.86 -6.22
CA PHE A 47 13.06 -4.15 -5.70
C PHE A 47 13.23 -5.62 -5.29
N ASP A 48 12.17 -6.37 -5.08
CA ASP A 48 12.26 -7.78 -4.70
C ASP A 48 12.82 -8.62 -5.85
N ARG A 49 13.97 -9.27 -5.60
CA ARG A 49 14.69 -10.10 -6.58
C ARG A 49 13.92 -11.35 -7.00
N LYS A 50 12.90 -11.77 -6.26
CA LYS A 50 12.04 -12.92 -6.55
C LYS A 50 10.74 -12.52 -7.25
N LEU A 51 10.45 -11.21 -7.33
CA LEU A 51 9.24 -10.65 -7.94
C LEU A 51 9.58 -9.79 -9.16
N GLY A 52 9.44 -8.47 -9.04
CA GLY A 52 9.69 -7.55 -10.15
C GLY A 52 11.14 -7.47 -10.57
N ASN A 53 12.07 -7.40 -9.61
CA ASN A 53 13.50 -7.29 -9.82
C ASN A 53 13.89 -6.24 -10.90
N CYS A 54 13.21 -5.10 -10.89
CA CYS A 54 13.37 -4.06 -11.91
C CYS A 54 14.80 -3.51 -11.97
N LEU A 55 15.50 -3.50 -10.81
CA LEU A 55 16.89 -3.10 -10.72
C LEU A 55 17.87 -3.98 -11.51
N ALA A 56 17.49 -5.22 -11.85
CA ALA A 56 18.35 -6.07 -12.67
C ALA A 56 18.62 -5.45 -14.05
N CYS A 57 17.70 -4.61 -14.54
CA CYS A 57 17.78 -4.01 -15.86
C CYS A 57 17.77 -2.48 -15.85
N HIS A 58 17.07 -1.86 -14.90
CA HIS A 58 16.81 -0.42 -14.87
C HIS A 58 17.53 0.28 -13.72
N ALA A 59 18.08 1.47 -14.00
CA ALA A 59 18.47 2.39 -12.92
C ALA A 59 17.21 3.04 -12.34
N ILE A 60 17.12 2.99 -11.01
CA ILE A 60 16.07 3.62 -10.19
C ILE A 60 16.77 4.38 -9.07
N GLU A 61 16.28 5.58 -8.72
CA GLU A 61 16.97 6.52 -7.83
C GLU A 61 17.47 5.89 -6.51
N ASP A 62 16.62 5.15 -5.82
CA ASP A 62 17.00 4.52 -4.54
C ASP A 62 17.66 3.14 -4.70
N GLY A 63 17.96 2.72 -5.92
CA GLY A 63 18.49 1.41 -6.21
C GLY A 63 20.01 1.32 -6.06
N THR A 64 20.48 0.21 -5.49
CA THR A 64 21.91 -0.09 -5.40
C THR A 64 22.31 -1.11 -6.48
N LEU A 65 23.43 -0.86 -7.16
CA LEU A 65 23.97 -1.71 -8.21
C LEU A 65 22.95 -2.02 -9.33
N PRO A 66 22.32 -1.00 -9.94
CA PRO A 66 21.35 -1.20 -11.01
C PRO A 66 22.00 -1.75 -12.27
N GLY A 67 21.24 -2.54 -13.04
CA GLY A 67 21.60 -2.90 -14.40
C GLY A 67 21.48 -1.70 -15.36
N ASN A 68 21.97 -1.89 -16.57
CA ASN A 68 21.95 -0.88 -17.63
C ASN A 68 21.34 -1.40 -18.95
N ILE A 69 20.65 -2.54 -18.88
CA ILE A 69 20.02 -3.17 -20.04
C ILE A 69 18.78 -2.39 -20.47
N GLY A 70 18.00 -1.93 -19.49
CA GLY A 70 16.84 -1.08 -19.69
C GLY A 70 17.17 0.40 -19.48
N PRO A 71 16.34 1.32 -19.99
CA PRO A 71 16.53 2.75 -19.74
C PRO A 71 16.32 3.09 -18.27
N PRO A 72 16.96 4.15 -17.73
CA PRO A 72 16.67 4.65 -16.40
C PRO A 72 15.18 4.98 -16.23
N LEU A 73 14.62 4.64 -15.07
CA LEU A 73 13.24 4.97 -14.74
C LEU A 73 13.22 6.35 -14.05
N VAL A 74 13.13 7.38 -14.87
CA VAL A 74 13.10 8.78 -14.47
C VAL A 74 12.11 9.55 -15.32
N ALA A 75 11.51 10.59 -14.76
CA ALA A 75 10.52 11.44 -15.43
C ALA A 75 9.39 10.63 -16.10
N MET A 76 8.91 9.61 -15.40
CA MET A 76 8.01 8.62 -15.97
C MET A 76 6.66 9.21 -16.37
N GLN A 77 6.17 10.22 -15.66
CA GLN A 77 4.95 10.95 -16.03
C GLN A 77 5.08 11.69 -17.37
N LEU A 78 6.27 12.20 -17.68
CA LEU A 78 6.51 12.87 -18.97
C LEU A 78 6.65 11.84 -20.11
N ARG A 79 7.25 10.69 -19.83
CA ARG A 79 7.45 9.62 -20.80
C ARG A 79 6.16 8.82 -21.07
N PHE A 80 5.33 8.69 -20.07
CA PHE A 80 4.05 7.99 -20.13
C PHE A 80 2.94 8.90 -19.53
N PRO A 81 2.51 9.94 -20.25
CA PRO A 81 1.43 10.80 -19.78
C PRO A 81 0.12 10.02 -19.48
N ASP A 82 -0.07 8.92 -20.20
CA ASP A 82 -1.15 7.97 -19.96
C ASP A 82 -0.60 6.77 -19.15
N LYS A 83 -1.01 6.69 -17.89
CA LYS A 83 -0.62 5.63 -16.96
C LYS A 83 -1.03 4.23 -17.46
N ALA A 84 -2.12 4.12 -18.22
CA ALA A 84 -2.54 2.86 -18.81
C ALA A 84 -1.51 2.31 -19.82
N LYS A 85 -0.81 3.19 -20.52
CA LYS A 85 0.30 2.80 -21.42
C LYS A 85 1.50 2.29 -20.65
N LEU A 86 1.82 2.90 -19.50
CA LEU A 86 2.88 2.38 -18.62
C LEU A 86 2.50 0.99 -18.09
N ARG A 87 1.25 0.82 -17.65
CA ARG A 87 0.74 -0.49 -17.23
C ARG A 87 0.86 -1.54 -18.33
N ALA A 88 0.43 -1.20 -19.54
CA ALA A 88 0.53 -2.11 -20.69
C ALA A 88 1.98 -2.48 -21.01
N GLN A 89 2.90 -1.52 -20.90
CA GLN A 89 4.35 -1.76 -21.09
C GLN A 89 4.92 -2.74 -20.06
N ILE A 90 4.49 -2.67 -18.79
CA ILE A 90 4.91 -3.59 -17.74
C ILE A 90 4.21 -4.96 -17.92
N TRP A 91 2.96 -4.95 -18.35
CA TRP A 91 2.20 -6.17 -18.60
C TRP A 91 2.87 -7.02 -19.68
N ASP A 92 3.13 -6.42 -20.84
CA ASP A 92 3.79 -7.06 -21.97
C ASP A 92 4.45 -6.03 -22.91
N ALA A 93 5.72 -5.77 -22.68
CA ALA A 93 6.51 -4.85 -23.49
C ALA A 93 6.61 -5.29 -24.96
N THR A 94 6.44 -6.58 -25.25
CA THR A 94 6.58 -7.13 -26.61
C THR A 94 5.44 -6.73 -27.53
N VAL A 95 4.32 -6.26 -27.00
CA VAL A 95 3.21 -5.71 -27.81
C VAL A 95 3.65 -4.42 -28.51
N ALA A 96 4.33 -3.52 -27.80
CA ALA A 96 4.82 -2.27 -28.36
C ALA A 96 6.16 -2.44 -29.11
N ASN A 97 7.01 -3.34 -28.64
CA ASN A 97 8.28 -3.65 -29.25
C ASN A 97 8.52 -5.17 -29.25
N PRO A 98 8.25 -5.87 -30.37
CA PRO A 98 8.43 -7.33 -30.45
C PRO A 98 9.84 -7.84 -30.13
N SER A 99 10.86 -6.98 -30.25
CA SER A 99 12.25 -7.30 -29.90
C SER A 99 12.63 -6.96 -28.47
N SER A 100 11.66 -6.58 -27.63
CA SER A 100 11.90 -6.26 -26.23
C SER A 100 12.36 -7.49 -25.45
N ILE A 101 13.43 -7.31 -24.67
CA ILE A 101 13.92 -8.32 -23.72
C ILE A 101 13.32 -8.14 -22.32
N MET A 102 12.52 -7.11 -22.12
CA MET A 102 11.80 -6.92 -20.86
C MET A 102 10.80 -8.06 -20.65
N ILE A 103 10.81 -8.64 -19.46
CA ILE A 103 9.92 -9.74 -19.11
C ILE A 103 8.46 -9.29 -19.22
N PRO A 104 7.57 -10.05 -19.89
CA PRO A 104 6.14 -9.80 -19.89
C PRO A 104 5.50 -10.19 -18.54
N PHE A 105 5.63 -9.31 -17.54
CA PHE A 105 5.29 -9.62 -16.15
C PHE A 105 3.85 -10.09 -15.96
N GLY A 106 2.90 -9.50 -16.67
CA GLY A 106 1.50 -9.89 -16.62
C GLY A 106 1.21 -11.13 -17.44
N ARG A 107 1.58 -11.12 -18.74
CA ARG A 107 1.29 -12.24 -19.64
C ARG A 107 1.88 -13.56 -19.16
N HIS A 108 3.09 -13.53 -18.60
CA HIS A 108 3.75 -14.72 -18.04
C HIS A 108 3.41 -14.98 -16.57
N ARG A 109 2.50 -14.20 -15.97
CA ARG A 109 2.09 -14.33 -14.58
C ARG A 109 3.25 -14.30 -13.57
N VAL A 110 4.29 -13.53 -13.88
CA VAL A 110 5.40 -13.28 -12.96
C VAL A 110 4.94 -12.42 -11.78
N LEU A 111 4.08 -11.43 -12.08
CA LEU A 111 3.39 -10.60 -11.10
C LEU A 111 1.88 -10.76 -11.24
N THR A 112 1.17 -10.63 -10.14
CA THR A 112 -0.30 -10.52 -10.15
C THR A 112 -0.72 -9.17 -10.72
N GLU A 113 -1.98 -9.04 -11.14
CA GLU A 113 -2.53 -7.75 -11.60
C GLU A 113 -2.41 -6.67 -10.53
N GLU A 114 -2.73 -7.01 -9.27
CA GLU A 114 -2.59 -6.08 -8.14
C GLU A 114 -1.13 -5.62 -7.97
N GLN A 115 -0.16 -6.54 -8.06
CA GLN A 115 1.25 -6.18 -7.97
C GLN A 115 1.70 -5.29 -9.12
N ILE A 116 1.20 -5.54 -10.34
CA ILE A 116 1.47 -4.67 -11.49
C ILE A 116 0.90 -3.28 -11.25
N ASP A 117 -0.32 -3.17 -10.75
CA ASP A 117 -0.95 -1.89 -10.45
C ASP A 117 -0.17 -1.12 -9.37
N GLN A 118 0.30 -1.80 -8.32
CA GLN A 118 1.17 -1.22 -7.30
C GLN A 118 2.50 -0.74 -7.88
N VAL A 119 3.14 -1.55 -8.73
CA VAL A 119 4.38 -1.20 -9.43
C VAL A 119 4.17 0.04 -10.31
N VAL A 120 3.07 0.10 -11.05
CA VAL A 120 2.72 1.26 -11.89
C VAL A 120 2.61 2.53 -11.05
N GLU A 121 1.92 2.46 -9.90
CA GLU A 121 1.79 3.61 -9.00
C GLU A 121 3.17 4.10 -8.52
N TYR A 122 4.05 3.19 -8.12
CA TYR A 122 5.40 3.55 -7.70
C TYR A 122 6.24 4.12 -8.86
N ILE A 123 6.33 3.41 -9.98
CA ILE A 123 7.15 3.83 -11.14
C ILE A 123 6.66 5.19 -11.68
N TYR A 124 5.38 5.47 -11.57
CA TYR A 124 4.81 6.74 -12.01
C TYR A 124 5.22 7.93 -11.14
N THR A 125 5.81 7.70 -9.96
CA THR A 125 6.36 8.78 -9.10
C THR A 125 7.80 9.17 -9.43
N LEU A 126 8.48 8.41 -10.27
CA LEU A 126 9.89 8.58 -10.61
C LEU A 126 10.14 9.64 -11.70
#